data_e6ebda7dabe551ddba2f9f9c23b07eb1
#
_entry.id   e6ebda7dabe551ddba2f9f9c23b07eb1
#
_cell.length_a   1.000
_cell.length_b   1.000
_cell.length_c   1.000
_cell.angle_alpha   90.00
_cell.angle_beta   90.00
_cell.angle_gamma   90.00
#
_symmetry.space_group_name_H-M   'P 1'
#
loop_
_entity.id
_entity.type
_entity.pdbx_description
1 polymer ?
#
loop_
_entity_poly.entity_id
_entity_poly.type
_entity_poly.pdbx_seq_one_letter_code
_entity_poly.pdbx_strand_id
1 'polypeptide(L)'
;ILLKSANGNDFTDAGEMQLINASGTINYYSFNDALPFMPASFYRAKIYSATETEYSAIVKVQQTHKKNLTVSPNPAADVVNISFNNPGREKVAVRVVNAAGKVMMETETKNDFIHFDVSNLSAGMYVAQVLRPGRATEADKFLVNH
;
A
#
# COMPACT_ATOMS: atom_id res chain seq x y z
N ILE A 1 5.64 6.55 26.06
CA ILE A 1 6.01 5.46 25.12
C ILE A 1 4.79 5.03 24.36
N LEU A 2 4.92 4.75 23.06
CA LEU A 2 3.90 4.06 22.28
C LEU A 2 4.19 2.55 22.33
N LEU A 3 3.17 1.77 22.59
CA LEU A 3 3.20 0.31 22.50
C LEU A 3 2.45 -0.13 21.27
N LYS A 4 2.92 -1.18 20.58
CA LYS A 4 2.25 -1.78 19.42
C LYS A 4 2.07 -3.28 19.55
N SER A 5 1.03 -3.80 18.89
CA SER A 5 0.68 -5.20 18.87
C SER A 5 0.11 -5.61 17.51
N ALA A 6 0.35 -6.85 17.10
CA ALA A 6 -0.25 -7.43 15.89
C ALA A 6 -1.65 -8.01 16.15
N ASN A 7 -1.96 -8.37 17.39
CA ASN A 7 -3.20 -9.08 17.78
C ASN A 7 -4.08 -8.33 18.77
N GLY A 8 -3.62 -7.19 19.31
CA GLY A 8 -4.32 -6.39 20.30
C GLY A 8 -4.16 -6.86 21.74
N ASN A 9 -3.42 -7.93 21.98
CA ASN A 9 -3.18 -8.50 23.32
C ASN A 9 -1.73 -8.38 23.75
N ASP A 10 -0.80 -8.82 22.89
CA ASP A 10 0.63 -8.85 23.19
C ASP A 10 1.28 -7.57 22.67
N PHE A 11 1.57 -6.67 23.58
CA PHE A 11 2.13 -5.35 23.25
C PHE A 11 3.63 -5.31 23.48
N THR A 12 4.35 -4.76 22.50
CA THR A 12 5.78 -4.46 22.57
C THR A 12 6.01 -2.96 22.45
N ASP A 13 7.14 -2.49 22.96
CA ASP A 13 7.54 -1.10 22.84
C ASP A 13 7.82 -0.74 21.38
N ALA A 14 7.16 0.32 20.90
CA ALA A 14 7.39 0.88 19.56
C ALA A 14 8.34 2.09 19.61
N GLY A 15 8.48 2.74 20.77
CA GLY A 15 9.36 3.87 20.98
C GLY A 15 8.72 5.04 21.72
N GLU A 16 9.52 6.07 21.94
CA GLU A 16 9.08 7.28 22.63
C GLU A 16 8.29 8.18 21.71
N MET A 17 7.18 8.72 22.22
CA MET A 17 6.36 9.70 21.51
C MET A 17 6.96 11.09 21.67
N GLN A 18 6.98 11.86 20.59
CA GLN A 18 7.48 13.24 20.58
C GLN A 18 6.37 14.22 20.93
N LEU A 19 6.63 15.13 21.87
CA LEU A 19 5.74 16.25 22.15
C LEU A 19 5.79 17.23 20.96
N ILE A 20 4.63 17.45 20.33
CA ILE A 20 4.52 18.37 19.18
C ILE A 20 3.91 19.72 19.58
N ASN A 21 3.06 19.74 20.59
CA ASN A 21 2.45 20.97 21.08
C ASN A 21 1.98 20.80 22.54
N ALA A 22 1.98 21.88 23.28
CA ALA A 22 1.40 21.99 24.60
C ALA A 22 0.48 23.24 24.63
N SER A 23 -0.79 23.04 24.98
CA SER A 23 -1.78 24.11 25.06
C SER A 23 -2.56 24.00 26.36
N GLY A 24 -2.26 24.90 27.30
CA GLY A 24 -2.84 24.85 28.65
C GLY A 24 -2.49 23.57 29.38
N THR A 25 -3.50 22.77 29.73
CA THR A 25 -3.36 21.48 30.40
C THR A 25 -3.28 20.29 29.44
N ILE A 26 -3.33 20.53 28.11
CA ILE A 26 -3.35 19.49 27.08
C ILE A 26 -2.01 19.45 26.36
N ASN A 27 -1.42 18.26 26.31
CA ASN A 27 -0.21 18.00 25.54
C ASN A 27 -0.51 17.09 24.36
N TYR A 28 0.03 17.44 23.21
CA TYR A 28 -0.12 16.68 21.98
C TYR A 28 1.18 15.96 21.64
N TYR A 29 1.08 14.67 21.36
CA TYR A 29 2.22 13.83 21.03
C TYR A 29 2.04 13.18 19.67
N SER A 30 3.14 12.92 18.97
CA SER A 30 3.16 12.16 17.73
C SER A 30 4.18 11.03 17.78
N PHE A 31 3.92 10.02 16.96
CA PHE A 31 4.84 8.91 16.71
C PHE A 31 4.66 8.43 15.28
N ASN A 32 5.77 8.18 14.59
CA ASN A 32 5.74 7.60 13.25
C ASN A 32 6.25 6.16 13.31
N ASP A 33 5.37 5.19 13.16
CA ASP A 33 5.75 3.78 13.05
C ASP A 33 6.15 3.45 11.60
N ALA A 34 7.46 3.33 11.37
CA ALA A 34 8.00 2.99 10.05
C ALA A 34 7.75 1.52 9.65
N LEU A 35 7.42 0.65 10.61
CA LEU A 35 7.26 -0.79 10.42
C LEU A 35 5.96 -1.30 11.09
N PRO A 36 4.78 -0.82 10.65
CA PRO A 36 3.52 -1.29 11.21
C PRO A 36 3.26 -2.76 10.85
N PHE A 37 2.51 -3.45 11.70
CA PHE A 37 2.06 -4.81 11.40
C PHE A 37 0.96 -4.82 10.34
N MET A 38 0.97 -5.82 9.49
CA MET A 38 -0.02 -6.02 8.44
C MET A 38 -0.98 -7.16 8.82
N PRO A 39 -2.26 -7.13 8.46
CA PRO A 39 -3.02 -6.03 7.82
C PRO A 39 -3.46 -4.94 8.79
N ALA A 40 -3.20 -5.09 10.07
CA ALA A 40 -3.56 -4.12 11.09
C ALA A 40 -2.52 -4.08 12.20
N SER A 41 -2.37 -2.91 12.81
CA SER A 41 -1.61 -2.70 14.03
C SER A 41 -2.54 -2.19 15.13
N PHE A 42 -2.30 -2.61 16.35
CA PHE A 42 -2.97 -2.10 17.54
C PHE A 42 -1.97 -1.27 18.33
N TYR A 43 -2.40 -0.10 18.77
CA TYR A 43 -1.56 0.83 19.50
C TYR A 43 -2.21 1.25 20.80
N ARG A 44 -1.40 1.48 21.82
CA ARG A 44 -1.79 2.19 23.03
C ARG A 44 -0.62 2.99 23.58
N ALA A 45 -0.89 4.11 24.21
CA ALA A 45 0.11 4.88 24.92
C ALA A 45 0.33 4.30 26.31
N LYS A 46 1.57 4.23 26.72
CA LYS A 46 1.99 3.96 28.11
C LYS A 46 2.53 5.27 28.68
N ILE A 47 1.89 5.74 29.73
CA ILE A 47 2.15 7.03 30.36
C ILE A 47 2.77 6.77 31.73
N TYR A 48 3.89 7.39 31.97
CA TYR A 48 4.57 7.30 33.26
C TYR A 48 4.37 8.60 34.03
N SER A 49 4.01 8.47 35.31
CA SER A 49 4.13 9.52 36.29
C SER A 49 5.16 9.11 37.37
N ALA A 50 5.44 10.00 38.29
CA ALA A 50 6.39 9.67 39.40
C ALA A 50 5.92 8.52 40.28
N THR A 51 4.63 8.23 40.31
CA THR A 51 3.99 7.27 41.20
C THR A 51 3.21 6.16 40.50
N GLU A 52 2.82 6.35 39.22
CA GLU A 52 1.87 5.47 38.53
C GLU A 52 2.24 5.25 37.07
N THR A 53 1.79 4.12 36.55
CA THR A 53 1.83 3.81 35.10
C THR A 53 0.42 3.63 34.59
N GLU A 54 0.05 4.42 33.63
CA GLU A 54 -1.28 4.36 32.99
C GLU A 54 -1.18 3.94 31.53
N TYR A 55 -2.29 3.42 31.00
CA TYR A 55 -2.41 3.03 29.61
C TYR A 55 -3.63 3.68 28.98
N SER A 56 -3.46 4.17 27.76
CA SER A 56 -4.60 4.63 26.97
C SER A 56 -5.48 3.47 26.50
N ALA A 57 -6.64 3.81 25.96
CA ALA A 57 -7.43 2.88 25.16
C ALA A 57 -6.61 2.34 24.00
N ILE A 58 -6.94 1.11 23.56
CA ILE A 58 -6.32 0.48 22.39
C ILE A 58 -6.97 1.05 21.12
N VAL A 59 -6.14 1.49 20.19
CA VAL A 59 -6.56 1.96 18.86
C VAL A 59 -6.10 0.95 17.83
N LYS A 60 -7.03 0.45 17.01
CA LYS A 60 -6.74 -0.39 15.85
C LYS A 60 -6.55 0.49 14.61
N VAL A 61 -5.40 0.38 13.98
CA VAL A 61 -5.11 1.02 12.69
C VAL A 61 -5.04 -0.06 11.62
N GLN A 62 -5.99 -0.06 10.70
CA GLN A 62 -5.95 -0.95 9.55
C GLN A 62 -5.08 -0.34 8.45
N GLN A 63 -4.10 -1.11 8.02
CA GLN A 63 -3.36 -0.80 6.82
C GLN A 63 -4.19 -1.27 5.63
N THR A 64 -4.94 -0.37 5.01
CA THR A 64 -5.43 -0.65 3.67
C THR A 64 -4.23 -0.62 2.74
N HIS A 65 -3.93 -1.74 2.08
CA HIS A 65 -3.06 -1.68 0.92
C HIS A 65 -3.71 -0.70 -0.06
N LYS A 66 -3.21 0.51 -0.10
CA LYS A 66 -3.45 1.36 -1.25
C LYS A 66 -2.92 0.53 -2.42
N LYS A 67 -3.79 0.05 -3.30
CA LYS A 67 -3.35 -0.64 -4.52
C LYS A 67 -2.38 0.32 -5.20
N ASN A 68 -1.10 -0.02 -5.19
CA ASN A 68 -0.08 0.77 -5.88
C ASN A 68 -0.23 0.67 -7.39
N LEU A 69 -1.04 -0.27 -7.86
CA LEU A 69 -1.36 -0.56 -9.24
C LEU A 69 -2.87 -0.58 -9.40
N THR A 70 -3.39 0.20 -10.33
CA THR A 70 -4.80 0.23 -10.72
C THR A 70 -4.94 0.08 -12.22
N VAL A 71 -5.97 -0.65 -12.63
CA VAL A 71 -6.28 -0.91 -14.04
C VAL A 71 -7.70 -0.44 -14.33
N SER A 72 -7.85 0.42 -15.34
CA SER A 72 -9.15 0.97 -15.73
C SER A 72 -9.21 1.31 -17.23
N PRO A 73 -10.38 1.21 -17.86
CA PRO A 73 -11.61 0.63 -17.35
C PRO A 73 -11.47 -0.88 -17.11
N ASN A 74 -12.33 -1.44 -16.30
CA ASN A 74 -12.44 -2.88 -16.08
C ASN A 74 -13.94 -3.24 -15.96
N PRO A 75 -14.55 -3.89 -16.95
CA PRO A 75 -13.95 -4.41 -18.21
C PRO A 75 -13.40 -3.34 -19.14
N ALA A 76 -12.35 -3.70 -19.90
CA ALA A 76 -11.78 -2.91 -20.97
C ALA A 76 -12.29 -3.41 -22.33
N ALA A 77 -12.62 -2.49 -23.26
CA ALA A 77 -12.97 -2.83 -24.62
C ALA A 77 -11.79 -2.61 -25.58
N ASP A 78 -11.35 -1.37 -25.71
CA ASP A 78 -10.33 -1.00 -26.69
C ASP A 78 -8.99 -0.63 -26.05
N VAL A 79 -9.04 0.10 -24.94
CA VAL A 79 -7.86 0.61 -24.25
C VAL A 79 -7.94 0.31 -22.76
N VAL A 80 -6.83 -0.05 -22.17
CA VAL A 80 -6.67 -0.17 -20.73
C VAL A 80 -5.59 0.79 -20.24
N ASN A 81 -5.89 1.51 -19.17
CA ASN A 81 -4.95 2.39 -18.48
C ASN A 81 -4.43 1.67 -17.22
N ILE A 82 -3.14 1.61 -17.11
CA ILE A 82 -2.43 1.03 -15.97
C ILE A 82 -1.72 2.18 -15.26
N SER A 83 -2.17 2.50 -14.05
CA SER A 83 -1.57 3.53 -13.19
C SER A 83 -0.91 2.89 -11.99
N PHE A 84 0.27 3.36 -11.63
CA PHE A 84 1.08 2.81 -10.56
C PHE A 84 1.95 3.89 -9.91
N ASN A 85 2.44 3.62 -8.69
CA ASN A 85 3.27 4.59 -7.97
C ASN A 85 4.72 4.54 -8.49
N ASN A 86 5.21 5.63 -9.07
CA ASN A 86 6.60 5.76 -9.54
C ASN A 86 7.18 7.16 -9.26
N PRO A 87 7.26 7.58 -7.98
CA PRO A 87 7.67 8.93 -7.60
C PRO A 87 9.11 9.25 -7.99
N GLY A 88 10.00 8.25 -8.00
CA GLY A 88 11.40 8.39 -8.40
C GLY A 88 11.63 8.40 -9.90
N ARG A 89 10.58 8.26 -10.73
CA ARG A 89 10.67 8.13 -12.19
C ARG A 89 11.71 7.10 -12.64
N GLU A 90 11.76 6.00 -11.91
CA GLU A 90 12.60 4.84 -12.25
C GLU A 90 12.08 4.20 -13.55
N LYS A 91 13.00 3.63 -14.32
CA LYS A 91 12.64 2.83 -15.49
C LYS A 91 12.01 1.52 -15.03
N VAL A 92 10.74 1.30 -15.37
CA VAL A 92 9.97 0.11 -15.00
C VAL A 92 9.45 -0.57 -16.26
N ALA A 93 9.39 -1.91 -16.24
CA ALA A 93 8.71 -2.67 -17.26
C ALA A 93 7.24 -2.88 -16.86
N VAL A 94 6.33 -2.62 -17.79
CA VAL A 94 4.89 -2.86 -17.62
C VAL A 94 4.45 -3.84 -18.68
N ARG A 95 3.76 -4.91 -18.28
CA ARG A 95 3.29 -5.93 -19.20
C ARG A 95 1.87 -6.38 -18.89
N VAL A 96 1.22 -6.88 -19.94
CA VAL A 96 -0.07 -7.56 -19.88
C VAL A 96 0.17 -9.03 -20.20
N VAL A 97 -0.28 -9.91 -19.31
CA VAL A 97 -0.19 -11.36 -19.49
C VAL A 97 -1.59 -11.98 -19.51
N ASN A 98 -1.75 -13.06 -20.26
CA ASN A 98 -3.00 -13.81 -20.30
C ASN A 98 -3.13 -14.76 -19.11
N ALA A 99 -4.25 -15.48 -19.03
CA ALA A 99 -4.51 -16.44 -17.95
C ALA A 99 -3.50 -17.60 -17.89
N ALA A 100 -2.81 -17.92 -18.99
CA ALA A 100 -1.76 -18.93 -19.05
C ALA A 100 -0.36 -18.38 -18.68
N GLY A 101 -0.26 -17.09 -18.32
CA GLY A 101 1.00 -16.44 -17.99
C GLY A 101 1.83 -16.00 -19.20
N LYS A 102 1.29 -16.10 -20.42
CA LYS A 102 1.96 -15.63 -21.64
C LYS A 102 1.92 -14.10 -21.69
N VAL A 103 3.06 -13.48 -21.94
CA VAL A 103 3.16 -12.04 -22.16
C VAL A 103 2.53 -11.69 -23.51
N MET A 104 1.51 -10.85 -23.46
CA MET A 104 0.78 -10.36 -24.65
C MET A 104 1.33 -9.02 -25.11
N MET A 105 1.69 -8.15 -24.16
CA MET A 105 2.25 -6.82 -24.42
C MET A 105 3.25 -6.51 -23.33
N GLU A 106 4.33 -5.79 -23.67
CA GLU A 106 5.31 -5.29 -22.74
C GLU A 106 5.90 -3.98 -23.24
N THR A 107 6.13 -3.05 -22.34
CA THR A 107 6.85 -1.81 -22.61
C THR A 107 7.56 -1.31 -21.38
N GLU A 108 8.49 -0.40 -21.55
CA GLU A 108 9.21 0.27 -20.46
C GLU A 108 8.79 1.74 -20.38
N THR A 109 8.67 2.25 -19.17
CA THR A 109 8.32 3.65 -18.94
C THR A 109 9.00 4.19 -17.68
N LYS A 110 9.13 5.51 -17.60
CA LYS A 110 9.52 6.26 -16.39
C LYS A 110 8.33 7.02 -15.79
N ASN A 111 7.19 6.98 -16.47
CA ASN A 111 5.96 7.60 -15.98
C ASN A 111 5.34 6.72 -14.87
N ASP A 112 4.31 7.21 -14.27
CA ASP A 112 3.47 6.54 -13.28
C ASP A 112 2.17 5.98 -13.86
N PHE A 113 2.04 6.04 -15.20
CA PHE A 113 0.94 5.43 -15.94
C PHE A 113 1.38 5.03 -17.35
N ILE A 114 0.61 4.10 -17.92
CA ILE A 114 0.69 3.69 -19.32
C ILE A 114 -0.67 3.23 -19.80
N HIS A 115 -0.90 3.30 -21.10
CA HIS A 115 -2.07 2.71 -21.73
C HIS A 115 -1.66 1.69 -22.78
N PHE A 116 -2.43 0.62 -22.89
CA PHE A 116 -2.30 -0.38 -23.93
C PHE A 116 -3.59 -0.46 -24.75
N ASP A 117 -3.43 -0.58 -26.06
CA ASP A 117 -4.51 -0.96 -26.97
C ASP A 117 -4.76 -2.47 -26.82
N VAL A 118 -5.92 -2.84 -26.31
CA VAL A 118 -6.35 -4.21 -26.09
C VAL A 118 -7.42 -4.69 -27.06
N SER A 119 -7.74 -3.87 -28.07
CA SER A 119 -8.79 -4.15 -29.08
C SER A 119 -8.56 -5.47 -29.84
N ASN A 120 -7.31 -5.87 -29.99
CA ASN A 120 -6.91 -7.11 -30.67
C ASN A 120 -6.76 -8.32 -29.73
N LEU A 121 -6.97 -8.15 -28.43
CA LEU A 121 -6.95 -9.26 -27.49
C LEU A 121 -8.30 -9.98 -27.49
N SER A 122 -8.28 -11.28 -27.33
CA SER A 122 -9.52 -12.06 -27.14
C SER A 122 -10.22 -11.65 -25.83
N ALA A 123 -11.55 -11.68 -25.82
CA ALA A 123 -12.29 -11.49 -24.57
C ALA A 123 -11.84 -12.52 -23.52
N GLY A 124 -11.60 -12.05 -22.31
CA GLY A 124 -11.11 -12.90 -21.24
C GLY A 124 -10.37 -12.14 -20.15
N MET A 125 -9.82 -12.88 -19.20
CA MET A 125 -9.09 -12.37 -18.05
C MET A 125 -7.61 -12.18 -18.37
N TYR A 126 -7.10 -11.01 -18.01
CA TYR A 126 -5.69 -10.63 -18.13
C TYR A 126 -5.15 -10.08 -16.82
N VAL A 127 -3.83 -10.04 -16.71
CA VAL A 127 -3.13 -9.48 -15.56
C VAL A 127 -2.17 -8.40 -16.05
N ALA A 128 -2.31 -7.20 -15.53
CA ALA A 128 -1.32 -6.14 -15.65
C ALA A 128 -0.24 -6.34 -14.60
N GLN A 129 1.02 -6.23 -14.98
CA GLN A 129 2.17 -6.40 -14.09
C GLN A 129 3.11 -5.21 -14.23
N VAL A 130 3.61 -4.72 -13.11
CA VAL A 130 4.71 -3.74 -13.05
C VAL A 130 5.92 -4.40 -12.41
N LEU A 131 7.02 -4.42 -13.15
CA LEU A 131 8.26 -5.07 -12.75
C LEU A 131 9.32 -4.01 -12.49
N ARG A 132 9.93 -4.11 -11.31
CA ARG A 132 11.05 -3.26 -10.88
C ARG A 132 12.22 -4.11 -10.47
N PRO A 133 13.47 -3.72 -10.82
CA PRO A 133 14.67 -4.42 -10.34
C PRO A 133 14.69 -4.53 -8.81
N GLY A 134 14.93 -5.73 -8.28
CA GLY A 134 15.07 -5.98 -6.85
C GLY A 134 13.80 -5.83 -6.00
N ARG A 135 12.62 -5.69 -6.61
CA ARG A 135 11.31 -5.58 -5.92
C ARG A 135 10.36 -6.68 -6.38
N ALA A 136 9.39 -7.02 -5.52
CA ALA A 136 8.31 -7.91 -5.90
C ALA A 136 7.48 -7.30 -7.04
N THR A 137 7.02 -8.15 -7.97
CA THR A 137 6.13 -7.74 -9.06
C THR A 137 4.78 -7.31 -8.50
N GLU A 138 4.35 -6.12 -8.86
CA GLU A 138 2.98 -5.66 -8.59
C GLU A 138 2.07 -6.15 -9.71
N ALA A 139 0.87 -6.62 -9.36
CA ALA A 139 -0.08 -7.16 -10.34
C ALA A 139 -1.53 -6.82 -9.99
N ASP A 140 -2.34 -6.59 -11.02
CA ASP A 140 -3.80 -6.45 -10.91
C ASP A 140 -4.50 -7.12 -12.10
N LYS A 141 -5.68 -7.68 -11.85
CA LYS A 141 -6.48 -8.38 -12.87
C LYS A 141 -7.46 -7.44 -13.53
N PHE A 142 -7.70 -7.67 -14.82
CA PHE A 142 -8.78 -6.99 -15.55
C PHE A 142 -9.39 -7.90 -16.59
N LEU A 143 -10.61 -7.58 -16.98
CA LEU A 143 -11.37 -8.30 -18.00
C LEU A 143 -11.33 -7.50 -19.31
N VAL A 144 -11.06 -8.17 -20.41
CA VAL A 144 -11.29 -7.65 -21.76
C VAL A 144 -12.62 -8.18 -22.26
N ASN A 145 -13.49 -7.28 -22.70
CA ASN A 145 -14.82 -7.61 -23.19
C ASN A 145 -15.20 -6.64 -24.33
N HIS A 146 -15.38 -7.18 -25.52
CA HIS A 146 -15.78 -6.45 -26.72
C HIS A 146 -17.26 -6.60 -26.99
#